data_5f07083f9740a960059b629f20b0c110
#
_entry.id   5f07083f9740a960059b629f20b0c110
#
_cell.length_a   1.000
_cell.length_b   1.000
_cell.length_c   1.000
_cell.angle_alpha   90.00
_cell.angle_beta   90.00
_cell.angle_gamma   90.00
#
_symmetry.space_group_name_H-M   'P 1'
#
loop_
_entity.id
_entity.type
_entity.pdbx_description
1 polymer ?
#
loop_
_entity_poly.entity_id
_entity_poly.type
_entity_poly.pdbx_seq_one_letter_code
_entity_poly.pdbx_strand_id
1 'polypeptide(L)'
;MKRVPKYIKKFMGMDFRSVEGMDASFELSDFINPDFDCGVENRPGCYIISSPDREIEYANGKKSPILYIGCSDKLYRRLHDEHYNKHYRLLKENKDWGIHKNYVTMMSDKYQYMLYYGCHVDVFYCKGVQIAKNFESTLLANFYDTYRCTPVGNAARSFRVE
;
A
#
# COMPACT_ATOMS: atom_id res chain seq x y z
N MET A 1 -8.07 15.38 10.92
CA MET A 1 -7.87 14.44 9.79
C MET A 1 -6.91 15.02 8.78
N LYS A 2 -6.01 14.21 8.27
CA LYS A 2 -5.05 14.65 7.26
C LYS A 2 -5.70 14.71 5.88
N ARG A 3 -5.26 15.68 5.08
CA ARG A 3 -5.78 15.87 3.73
C ARG A 3 -5.33 14.74 2.81
N VAL A 4 -6.26 14.17 2.07
CA VAL A 4 -5.98 13.12 1.09
C VAL A 4 -5.16 13.70 -0.07
N PRO A 5 -4.00 13.09 -0.43
CA PRO A 5 -3.24 13.52 -1.59
C PRO A 5 -4.04 13.40 -2.89
N LYS A 6 -3.75 14.29 -3.83
CA LYS A 6 -4.45 14.31 -5.13
C LYS A 6 -4.32 13.00 -5.89
N TYR A 7 -3.15 12.35 -5.81
CA TYR A 7 -2.89 11.10 -6.52
C TYR A 7 -3.67 9.89 -5.97
N ILE A 8 -4.20 10.01 -4.75
CA ILE A 8 -5.13 9.05 -4.16
C ILE A 8 -6.56 9.47 -4.44
N LYS A 9 -6.86 10.75 -4.23
CA LYS A 9 -8.20 11.30 -4.30
C LYS A 9 -8.87 11.05 -5.65
N LYS A 10 -8.13 11.08 -6.75
CA LYS A 10 -8.65 10.82 -8.10
C LYS A 10 -9.17 9.40 -8.31
N PHE A 11 -8.75 8.45 -7.47
CA PHE A 11 -9.23 7.06 -7.52
C PHE A 11 -10.35 6.78 -6.52
N MET A 12 -10.65 7.74 -5.65
CA MET A 12 -11.79 7.65 -4.77
C MET A 12 -13.06 7.92 -5.58
N GLY A 13 -14.00 6.98 -5.55
CA GLY A 13 -15.31 7.18 -6.17
C GLY A 13 -16.18 8.15 -5.37
N MET A 14 -17.37 8.43 -5.88
CA MET A 14 -18.30 9.38 -5.24
C MET A 14 -18.89 8.89 -3.90
N ASP A 15 -18.69 7.64 -3.54
CA ASP A 15 -19.40 6.97 -2.44
C ASP A 15 -18.51 6.61 -1.25
N PHE A 16 -17.65 7.54 -0.82
CA PHE A 16 -16.78 7.34 0.34
C PHE A 16 -17.34 7.85 1.66
N ARG A 17 -18.64 7.98 1.76
CA ARG A 17 -19.29 8.40 3.01
C ARG A 17 -19.06 7.47 4.19
N SER A 18 -18.66 6.22 3.90
CA SER A 18 -18.35 5.20 4.90
C SER A 18 -16.88 5.17 5.32
N VAL A 19 -16.02 5.98 4.70
CA VAL A 19 -14.62 6.13 5.07
C VAL A 19 -14.49 7.33 6.00
N GLU A 20 -13.86 7.11 7.16
CA GLU A 20 -13.74 8.17 8.19
C GLU A 20 -12.75 9.27 7.80
N GLY A 21 -11.94 9.07 6.77
CA GLY A 21 -10.94 9.99 6.28
C GLY A 21 -9.54 9.40 6.36
N MET A 22 -8.52 10.21 6.10
CA MET A 22 -7.14 9.79 6.23
C MET A 22 -6.67 10.01 7.67
N ASP A 23 -6.40 8.93 8.38
CA ASP A 23 -6.17 8.95 9.82
C ASP A 23 -4.70 8.95 10.20
N ALA A 24 -3.85 8.38 9.36
CA ALA A 24 -2.41 8.34 9.59
C ALA A 24 -1.64 8.42 8.28
N SER A 25 -0.42 8.94 8.36
CA SER A 25 0.50 9.06 7.25
C SER A 25 1.91 9.00 7.80
N PHE A 26 2.71 8.05 7.31
CA PHE A 26 4.07 7.82 7.81
C PHE A 26 4.89 7.04 6.77
N GLU A 27 6.20 6.98 6.99
CA GLU A 27 7.09 6.11 6.20
C GLU A 27 7.20 4.74 6.86
N LEU A 28 7.11 3.65 6.09
CA LEU A 28 7.25 2.30 6.63
C LEU A 28 8.61 2.10 7.31
N SER A 29 9.65 2.75 6.81
CA SER A 29 10.98 2.74 7.39
C SER A 29 11.07 3.38 8.79
N ASP A 30 10.09 4.19 9.18
CA ASP A 30 10.08 4.81 10.52
C ASP A 30 9.98 3.77 11.63
N PHE A 31 9.46 2.59 11.35
CA PHE A 31 9.40 1.48 12.32
C PHE A 31 10.78 0.94 12.72
N ILE A 32 11.85 1.35 12.06
CA ILE A 32 13.22 1.01 12.49
C ILE A 32 13.51 1.57 13.88
N ASN A 33 12.89 2.69 14.23
CA ASN A 33 12.94 3.24 15.58
C ASN A 33 11.88 2.54 16.45
N PRO A 34 12.29 1.78 17.51
CA PRO A 34 11.33 1.08 18.36
C PRO A 34 10.34 2.00 19.09
N ASP A 35 10.70 3.27 19.27
CA ASP A 35 9.85 4.26 19.94
C ASP A 35 8.87 4.96 18.98
N PHE A 36 8.92 4.62 17.70
CA PHE A 36 8.04 5.23 16.71
C PHE A 36 6.60 4.80 16.90
N ASP A 37 5.71 5.79 17.02
CA ASP A 37 4.26 5.60 17.04
C ASP A 37 3.68 6.10 15.72
N CYS A 38 3.19 5.17 14.91
CA CYS A 38 2.58 5.51 13.62
C CYS A 38 1.17 6.10 13.75
N GLY A 39 0.59 6.07 14.95
CA GLY A 39 -0.76 6.57 15.20
C GLY A 39 -1.87 5.69 14.62
N VAL A 40 -1.56 4.45 14.25
CA VAL A 40 -2.53 3.52 13.68
C VAL A 40 -3.02 2.55 14.73
N GLU A 41 -4.32 2.47 14.89
CA GLU A 41 -4.98 1.49 15.75
C GLU A 41 -5.17 0.15 15.02
N ASN A 42 -5.34 -0.91 15.79
CA ASN A 42 -5.58 -2.24 15.25
C ASN A 42 -7.06 -2.45 14.94
N ARG A 43 -7.55 -1.75 13.94
CA ARG A 43 -8.95 -1.70 13.51
C ARG A 43 -9.06 -1.85 11.99
N PRO A 44 -10.27 -2.09 11.47
CA PRO A 44 -10.48 -2.22 10.02
C PRO A 44 -10.18 -0.94 9.26
N GLY A 45 -9.61 -1.11 8.08
CA GLY A 45 -9.38 0.01 7.17
C GLY A 45 -8.60 -0.38 5.93
N CYS A 46 -8.37 0.61 5.12
CA CYS A 46 -7.62 0.52 3.88
C CYS A 46 -6.33 1.35 4.00
N TYR A 47 -5.32 0.95 3.28
CA TYR A 47 -4.06 1.68 3.25
C TYR A 47 -3.48 1.70 1.85
N ILE A 48 -2.72 2.74 1.57
CA ILE A 48 -2.05 2.94 0.29
C ILE A 48 -0.58 3.16 0.56
N ILE A 49 0.26 2.39 -0.11
CA ILE A 49 1.70 2.58 -0.10
C ILE A 49 2.10 3.25 -1.41
N SER A 50 2.84 4.33 -1.30
CA SER A 50 3.22 5.17 -2.43
C SER A 50 4.65 5.68 -2.33
N SER A 51 5.16 6.20 -3.44
CA SER A 51 6.44 6.89 -3.54
C SER A 51 6.21 8.28 -4.14
N PRO A 52 5.85 9.29 -3.32
CA PRO A 52 5.49 10.61 -3.83
C PRO A 52 6.62 11.30 -4.61
N ASP A 53 7.87 10.99 -4.29
CA ASP A 53 9.05 11.64 -4.88
C ASP A 53 9.60 10.91 -6.11
N ARG A 54 9.11 9.70 -6.39
CA ARG A 54 9.62 8.87 -7.48
C ARG A 54 8.49 8.05 -8.09
N GLU A 55 7.82 8.61 -9.07
CA GLU A 55 6.68 7.97 -9.73
C GLU A 55 7.08 6.77 -10.59
N ILE A 56 6.21 5.77 -10.65
CA ILE A 56 6.34 4.62 -11.54
C ILE A 56 5.67 4.92 -12.87
N GLU A 57 6.34 4.60 -13.95
CA GLU A 57 5.76 4.60 -15.28
C GLU A 57 5.11 3.24 -15.56
N TYR A 58 3.81 3.27 -15.80
CA TYR A 58 3.02 2.08 -16.12
C TYR A 58 2.99 1.85 -17.64
N ALA A 59 2.55 0.64 -18.06
CA ALA A 59 2.65 0.16 -19.44
C ALA A 59 2.01 1.08 -20.49
N ASN A 60 1.03 1.90 -20.11
CA ASN A 60 0.40 2.87 -21.00
C ASN A 60 1.11 4.23 -21.05
N GLY A 61 2.30 4.34 -20.47
CA GLY A 61 3.09 5.59 -20.42
C GLY A 61 2.65 6.58 -19.34
N LYS A 62 1.57 6.31 -18.62
CA LYS A 62 1.11 7.14 -17.52
C LYS A 62 1.89 6.82 -16.24
N LYS A 63 2.13 7.84 -15.42
CA LYS A 63 2.90 7.72 -14.17
C LYS A 63 2.02 7.81 -12.94
N SER A 64 2.37 7.06 -11.90
CA SER A 64 1.71 7.13 -10.60
C SER A 64 2.71 6.88 -9.48
N PRO A 65 2.59 7.59 -8.34
CA PRO A 65 3.36 7.27 -7.14
C PRO A 65 2.84 6.05 -6.39
N ILE A 66 1.64 5.53 -6.70
CA ILE A 66 1.03 4.42 -5.98
C ILE A 66 1.74 3.11 -6.30
N LEU A 67 2.19 2.44 -5.24
CA LEU A 67 2.86 1.13 -5.32
C LEU A 67 1.94 -0.02 -4.93
N TYR A 68 1.05 0.19 -3.97
CA TYR A 68 0.22 -0.86 -3.40
C TYR A 68 -1.04 -0.30 -2.75
N ILE A 69 -2.14 -0.99 -2.93
CA ILE A 69 -3.42 -0.70 -2.26
C ILE A 69 -3.84 -1.96 -1.52
N GLY A 70 -4.12 -1.85 -0.23
CA GLY A 70 -4.51 -2.98 0.59
C GLY A 70 -5.57 -2.64 1.62
N CYS A 71 -6.12 -3.66 2.24
CA CYS A 71 -7.02 -3.51 3.37
C CYS A 71 -6.76 -4.59 4.42
N SER A 72 -7.22 -4.34 5.64
CA SER A 72 -7.11 -5.29 6.74
C SER A 72 -8.22 -5.03 7.76
N ASP A 73 -8.58 -6.06 8.49
CA ASP A 73 -9.41 -5.94 9.69
C ASP A 73 -8.61 -5.45 10.90
N LYS A 74 -7.27 -5.58 10.82
CA LYS A 74 -6.31 -5.19 11.86
C LYS A 74 -5.14 -4.44 11.23
N LEU A 75 -5.32 -3.14 11.01
CA LEU A 75 -4.38 -2.31 10.27
C LEU A 75 -2.98 -2.29 10.87
N TYR A 76 -2.86 -2.04 12.17
CA TYR A 76 -1.53 -1.98 12.81
C TYR A 76 -0.76 -3.28 12.62
N ARG A 77 -1.40 -4.41 12.87
CA ARG A 77 -0.80 -5.73 12.68
C ARG A 77 -0.35 -5.94 11.24
N ARG A 78 -1.18 -5.56 10.27
CA ARG A 78 -0.85 -5.69 8.85
C ARG A 78 0.36 -4.85 8.47
N LEU A 79 0.40 -3.60 8.92
CA LEU A 79 1.46 -2.67 8.57
C LEU A 79 2.76 -2.96 9.31
N HIS A 80 2.70 -3.15 10.62
CA HIS A 80 3.87 -3.38 11.45
C HIS A 80 4.37 -4.81 11.40
N ASP A 81 3.53 -5.81 11.75
CA ASP A 81 3.99 -7.18 11.90
C ASP A 81 4.25 -7.86 10.56
N GLU A 82 3.40 -7.61 9.56
CA GLU A 82 3.51 -8.25 8.26
C GLU A 82 4.36 -7.44 7.27
N HIS A 83 3.94 -6.23 6.91
CA HIS A 83 4.66 -5.45 5.89
C HIS A 83 6.05 -5.05 6.36
N TYR A 84 6.18 -4.48 7.54
CA TYR A 84 7.48 -4.06 8.02
C TYR A 84 8.30 -5.22 8.55
N ASN A 85 7.84 -5.90 9.60
CA ASN A 85 8.67 -6.81 10.37
C ASN A 85 8.99 -8.12 9.63
N LYS A 86 8.00 -8.72 8.96
CA LYS A 86 8.21 -10.00 8.25
C LYS A 86 8.89 -9.83 6.90
N HIS A 87 8.75 -8.68 6.24
CA HIS A 87 9.21 -8.53 4.86
C HIS A 87 10.18 -7.38 4.67
N TYR A 88 9.75 -6.13 4.87
CA TYR A 88 10.57 -4.96 4.59
C TYR A 88 11.88 -4.96 5.37
N ARG A 89 11.81 -5.19 6.67
CA ARG A 89 12.99 -5.21 7.55
C ARG A 89 14.00 -6.27 7.11
N LEU A 90 13.52 -7.49 6.84
CA LEU A 90 14.40 -8.60 6.44
C LEU A 90 15.08 -8.33 5.11
N LEU A 91 14.37 -7.78 4.12
CA LEU A 91 14.97 -7.42 2.85
C LEU A 91 16.02 -6.31 3.00
N LYS A 92 15.74 -5.31 3.83
CA LYS A 92 16.67 -4.20 4.06
C LYS A 92 17.93 -4.64 4.80
N GLU A 93 17.80 -5.54 5.77
CA GLU A 93 18.92 -6.07 6.54
C GLU A 93 19.75 -7.10 5.76
N ASN A 94 19.14 -7.76 4.79
CA ASN A 94 19.80 -8.82 4.01
C ASN A 94 20.50 -8.22 2.79
N LYS A 95 21.83 -8.02 2.91
CA LYS A 95 22.66 -7.49 1.82
C LYS A 95 22.73 -8.45 0.62
N ASP A 96 22.44 -9.73 0.83
CA ASP A 96 22.50 -10.80 -0.18
C ASP A 96 21.13 -11.17 -0.73
N TRP A 97 20.13 -10.31 -0.58
CA TRP A 97 18.78 -10.58 -1.04
C TRP A 97 18.72 -10.95 -2.54
N GLY A 98 19.71 -10.54 -3.32
CA GLY A 98 19.88 -10.95 -4.73
C GLY A 98 20.08 -12.44 -4.90
N ILE A 99 20.71 -13.13 -3.94
CA ILE A 99 20.89 -14.58 -3.94
C ILE A 99 19.55 -15.28 -3.67
N HIS A 100 18.70 -14.66 -2.88
CA HIS A 100 17.35 -15.15 -2.59
C HIS A 100 16.34 -14.85 -3.70
N LYS A 101 16.79 -14.27 -4.80
CA LYS A 101 15.96 -14.01 -5.98
C LYS A 101 15.22 -15.25 -6.49
N ASN A 102 15.81 -16.44 -6.29
CA ASN A 102 15.19 -17.71 -6.66
C ASN A 102 14.08 -18.15 -5.69
N TYR A 103 14.02 -17.53 -4.52
CA TYR A 103 12.95 -17.68 -3.54
C TYR A 103 11.97 -16.52 -3.57
N VAL A 104 12.13 -15.63 -4.51
CA VAL A 104 11.26 -14.50 -4.73
C VAL A 104 9.91 -15.04 -5.13
N THR A 105 9.13 -15.31 -4.14
CA THR A 105 7.70 -15.37 -4.29
C THR A 105 7.25 -14.00 -4.78
N MET A 106 6.18 -13.95 -5.54
CA MET A 106 5.62 -12.69 -6.03
C MET A 106 5.39 -11.64 -4.91
N MET A 107 5.43 -12.06 -3.66
CA MET A 107 5.35 -11.17 -2.50
C MET A 107 6.64 -10.39 -2.23
N SER A 108 7.81 -10.91 -2.60
CA SER A 108 9.06 -10.18 -2.41
C SER A 108 9.26 -9.08 -3.44
N ASP A 109 8.69 -9.18 -4.62
CA ASP A 109 8.85 -8.17 -5.67
C ASP A 109 8.29 -6.81 -5.23
N LYS A 110 7.14 -6.79 -4.56
CA LYS A 110 6.56 -5.53 -4.08
C LYS A 110 7.43 -4.83 -3.04
N TYR A 111 8.11 -5.58 -2.19
CA TYR A 111 9.01 -5.00 -1.18
C TYR A 111 10.31 -4.51 -1.81
N GLN A 112 10.75 -5.10 -2.90
CA GLN A 112 11.87 -4.56 -3.70
C GLN A 112 11.51 -3.20 -4.29
N TYR A 113 10.30 -3.04 -4.83
CA TYR A 113 9.82 -1.74 -5.27
C TYR A 113 9.76 -0.73 -4.13
N MET A 114 9.28 -1.15 -2.96
CA MET A 114 9.25 -0.30 -1.76
C MET A 114 10.65 0.14 -1.32
N LEU A 115 11.63 -0.76 -1.36
CA LEU A 115 13.01 -0.43 -1.04
C LEU A 115 13.62 0.55 -2.03
N TYR A 116 13.32 0.38 -3.31
CA TYR A 116 13.87 1.20 -4.38
C TYR A 116 13.20 2.58 -4.48
N TYR A 117 11.87 2.61 -4.46
CA TYR A 117 11.10 3.83 -4.65
C TYR A 117 10.80 4.58 -3.37
N GLY A 118 10.84 3.91 -2.24
CA GLY A 118 10.34 4.41 -0.97
C GLY A 118 8.95 3.86 -0.64
N CYS A 119 8.52 4.00 0.59
CA CYS A 119 7.22 3.48 1.01
C CYS A 119 6.54 4.40 2.02
N HIS A 120 5.90 5.40 1.47
CA HIS A 120 4.99 6.25 2.22
C HIS A 120 3.64 5.57 2.39
N VAL A 121 3.14 5.53 3.62
CA VAL A 121 1.89 4.84 3.96
C VAL A 121 0.83 5.86 4.35
N ASP A 122 -0.31 5.81 3.68
CA ASP A 122 -1.51 6.56 4.02
C ASP A 122 -2.62 5.59 4.45
N VAL A 123 -3.27 5.88 5.57
CA VAL A 123 -4.21 4.97 6.22
C VAL A 123 -5.59 5.60 6.35
N PHE A 124 -6.61 4.82 6.02
CA PHE A 124 -8.02 5.18 6.11
C PHE A 124 -8.75 4.17 7.00
N TYR A 125 -9.25 4.60 8.14
CA TYR A 125 -10.12 3.76 8.96
C TYR A 125 -11.48 3.55 8.31
N CYS A 126 -12.01 2.36 8.45
CA CYS A 126 -13.35 2.01 8.00
C CYS A 126 -14.16 1.46 9.17
N LYS A 127 -15.48 1.58 9.08
CA LYS A 127 -16.38 1.11 10.14
C LYS A 127 -16.45 -0.41 10.24
N GLY A 128 -15.97 -1.14 9.25
CA GLY A 128 -15.93 -2.60 9.25
C GLY A 128 -15.08 -3.14 8.12
N VAL A 129 -14.75 -4.42 8.18
CA VAL A 129 -13.91 -5.08 7.19
C VAL A 129 -14.53 -5.11 5.80
N GLN A 130 -15.85 -5.25 5.72
CA GLN A 130 -16.53 -5.26 4.41
C GLN A 130 -16.45 -3.90 3.72
N ILE A 131 -16.58 -2.82 4.49
CA ILE A 131 -16.41 -1.45 3.99
C ILE A 131 -14.98 -1.24 3.52
N ALA A 132 -13.99 -1.75 4.27
CA ALA A 132 -12.59 -1.67 3.88
C ALA A 132 -12.32 -2.42 2.56
N LYS A 133 -12.89 -3.60 2.39
CA LYS A 133 -12.78 -4.38 1.15
C LYS A 133 -13.43 -3.68 -0.03
N ASN A 134 -14.59 -3.10 0.16
CA ASN A 134 -15.29 -2.32 -0.88
C ASN A 134 -14.47 -1.10 -1.28
N PHE A 135 -13.87 -0.43 -0.33
CA PHE A 135 -13.00 0.72 -0.58
C PHE A 135 -11.75 0.31 -1.37
N GLU A 136 -11.07 -0.74 -0.95
CA GLU A 136 -9.94 -1.30 -1.70
C GLU A 136 -10.32 -1.66 -3.13
N SER A 137 -11.44 -2.38 -3.32
CA SER A 137 -11.92 -2.79 -4.63
C SER A 137 -12.21 -1.60 -5.54
N THR A 138 -12.81 -0.54 -5.00
CA THR A 138 -13.11 0.68 -5.76
C THR A 138 -11.82 1.39 -6.19
N LEU A 139 -10.87 1.53 -5.28
CA LEU A 139 -9.57 2.13 -5.61
C LEU A 139 -8.83 1.33 -6.68
N LEU A 140 -8.80 0.00 -6.56
CA LEU A 140 -8.16 -0.87 -7.53
C LEU A 140 -8.85 -0.82 -8.90
N ALA A 141 -10.18 -0.83 -8.94
CA ALA A 141 -10.94 -0.73 -10.18
C ALA A 141 -10.69 0.60 -10.89
N ASN A 142 -10.70 1.71 -10.18
CA ASN A 142 -10.44 3.04 -10.73
C ASN A 142 -8.99 3.18 -11.18
N PHE A 143 -8.06 2.61 -10.44
CA PHE A 143 -6.65 2.56 -10.85
C PHE A 143 -6.50 1.76 -12.15
N TYR A 144 -7.13 0.60 -12.23
CA TYR A 144 -7.10 -0.24 -13.42
C TYR A 144 -7.68 0.48 -14.65
N ASP A 145 -8.79 1.18 -14.49
CA ASP A 145 -9.39 1.96 -15.57
C ASP A 145 -8.44 3.01 -16.14
N THR A 146 -7.60 3.60 -15.28
CA THR A 146 -6.64 4.62 -15.69
C THR A 146 -5.36 4.02 -16.29
N TYR A 147 -4.80 2.99 -15.66
CA TYR A 147 -3.47 2.45 -16.00
C TYR A 147 -3.50 1.11 -16.72
N ARG A 148 -4.66 0.48 -16.87
CA ARG A 148 -4.88 -0.85 -17.47
C ARG A 148 -4.09 -1.97 -16.79
N CYS A 149 -3.73 -1.77 -15.56
CA CYS A 149 -3.10 -2.74 -14.68
C CYS A 149 -3.36 -2.35 -13.22
N THR A 150 -3.02 -3.23 -12.30
CA THR A 150 -3.02 -2.91 -10.87
C THR A 150 -1.69 -2.25 -10.49
N PRO A 151 -1.60 -1.60 -9.32
CA PRO A 151 -0.31 -1.13 -8.83
C PRO A 151 0.72 -2.27 -8.78
N VAL A 152 1.99 -1.94 -9.00
CA VAL A 152 3.07 -2.95 -9.11
C VAL A 152 3.18 -3.88 -7.90
N GLY A 153 2.83 -3.38 -6.71
CA GLY A 153 2.84 -4.17 -5.49
C GLY A 153 1.65 -5.10 -5.32
N ASN A 154 0.58 -4.90 -6.08
CA ASN A 154 -0.62 -5.74 -6.08
C ASN A 154 -0.50 -6.92 -7.05
N ALA A 155 0.69 -7.49 -7.19
CA ALA A 155 0.97 -8.53 -8.16
C ALA A 155 -0.03 -9.70 -8.11
N ALA A 156 -0.37 -10.20 -9.26
CA ALA A 156 -1.01 -11.49 -9.58
C ALA A 156 -2.40 -11.78 -8.99
N ARG A 157 -2.66 -11.49 -7.74
CA ARG A 157 -3.98 -11.77 -7.14
C ARG A 157 -5.06 -10.81 -7.61
N SER A 158 -4.66 -9.62 -7.93
CA SER A 158 -5.56 -8.57 -8.44
C SER A 158 -5.72 -8.63 -9.96
N PHE A 159 -4.93 -9.41 -10.66
CA PHE A 159 -5.04 -9.62 -12.09
C PHE A 159 -6.06 -10.69 -12.49
N ARG A 160 -6.78 -11.24 -11.57
CA ARG A 160 -7.96 -12.02 -11.92
C ARG A 160 -9.09 -11.06 -12.31
N VAL A 161 -8.86 -10.35 -13.38
CA VAL A 161 -9.95 -9.80 -14.16
C VAL A 161 -10.42 -10.94 -15.05
N GLU A 162 -11.38 -11.60 -14.55
CA GLU A 162 -12.17 -12.42 -15.42
C GLU A 162 -13.04 -11.53 -16.31
#